data_0ceee4631927cd8f4ad3c74097c59125
#
_entry.id   0ceee4631927cd8f4ad3c74097c59125
#
_cell.length_a   1.000
_cell.length_b   1.000
_cell.length_c   1.000
_cell.angle_alpha   90.00
_cell.angle_beta   90.00
_cell.angle_gamma   90.00
#
_symmetry.space_group_name_H-M   'P 1'
#
loop_
_entity.id
_entity.type
_entity.pdbx_description
1 polymer ?
#
loop_
_entity_poly.entity_id
_entity_poly.type
_entity_poly.pdbx_seq_one_letter_code
_entity_poly.pdbx_strand_id
1 'polypeptide(L)'
;MTDKQTPTWTRYFMSLAELIATKSKDDTQVGAILIGPDNEVRLTAYNGPPKGVLDYPERRERPAKYLFAAHAEANLISFAARVGIPTKGCTVFVTHAPCSSCAKTLIQAGIKTIVTGDGTTSMPPEEFRAAEVMFREAGVHTSGMPPGDKK
;
A
#
# COMPACT_ATOMS: atom_id res chain seq x y z
N MET A 1 -8.34 -21.58 -32.28
CA MET A 1 -7.85 -21.50 -30.89
C MET A 1 -8.34 -20.22 -30.26
N THR A 2 -8.95 -20.31 -29.09
CA THR A 2 -9.32 -19.13 -28.31
C THR A 2 -8.19 -18.80 -27.34
N ASP A 3 -7.89 -17.51 -27.19
CA ASP A 3 -6.89 -17.07 -26.22
C ASP A 3 -7.39 -17.32 -24.82
N LYS A 4 -6.45 -17.66 -23.94
CA LYS A 4 -6.75 -17.82 -22.51
C LYS A 4 -7.11 -16.47 -21.93
N GLN A 5 -8.24 -16.43 -21.22
CA GLN A 5 -8.63 -15.22 -20.49
C GLN A 5 -7.71 -14.98 -19.31
N THR A 6 -7.15 -13.76 -19.25
CA THR A 6 -6.30 -13.34 -18.14
C THR A 6 -6.90 -12.07 -17.51
N PRO A 7 -6.61 -11.79 -16.22
CA PRO A 7 -7.10 -10.56 -15.59
C PRO A 7 -6.46 -9.33 -16.21
N THR A 8 -7.07 -8.17 -16.04
CA THR A 8 -6.43 -6.89 -16.33
C THR A 8 -5.20 -6.73 -15.45
N TRP A 9 -4.24 -5.89 -15.86
CA TRP A 9 -3.07 -5.58 -15.03
C TRP A 9 -3.49 -5.02 -13.67
N THR A 10 -4.50 -4.14 -13.64
CA THR A 10 -5.01 -3.55 -12.40
C THR A 10 -5.54 -4.63 -11.46
N ARG A 11 -6.39 -5.54 -11.97
CA ARG A 11 -6.92 -6.63 -11.15
C ARG A 11 -5.81 -7.59 -10.69
N TYR A 12 -4.87 -7.88 -11.57
CA TYR A 12 -3.75 -8.75 -11.26
C TYR A 12 -2.92 -8.20 -10.09
N PHE A 13 -2.51 -6.93 -10.18
CA PHE A 13 -1.71 -6.32 -9.12
C PHE A 13 -2.49 -6.12 -7.83
N MET A 14 -3.78 -5.75 -7.89
CA MET A 14 -4.56 -5.62 -6.67
C MET A 14 -4.77 -6.97 -6.00
N SER A 15 -4.96 -8.03 -6.76
CA SER A 15 -5.05 -9.39 -6.21
C SER A 15 -3.77 -9.79 -5.50
N LEU A 16 -2.61 -9.39 -6.03
CA LEU A 16 -1.33 -9.63 -5.38
C LEU A 16 -1.21 -8.83 -4.08
N ALA A 17 -1.62 -7.56 -4.07
CA ALA A 17 -1.63 -6.75 -2.85
C ALA A 17 -2.54 -7.37 -1.78
N GLU A 18 -3.71 -7.86 -2.18
CA GLU A 18 -4.64 -8.54 -1.28
C GLU A 18 -4.04 -9.83 -0.70
N LEU A 19 -3.34 -10.60 -1.51
CA LEU A 19 -2.63 -11.80 -1.04
C LEU A 19 -1.55 -11.43 -0.03
N ILE A 20 -0.75 -10.41 -0.31
CA ILE A 20 0.31 -9.93 0.57
C ILE A 20 -0.27 -9.48 1.92
N ALA A 21 -1.43 -8.82 1.91
CA ALA A 21 -2.12 -8.39 3.13
C ALA A 21 -2.38 -9.54 4.10
N THR A 22 -2.61 -10.75 3.59
CA THR A 22 -2.91 -11.92 4.43
C THR A 22 -1.76 -12.33 5.34
N LYS A 23 -0.55 -11.84 5.11
CA LYS A 23 0.58 -12.10 5.99
C LYS A 23 0.56 -11.24 7.25
N SER A 24 -0.20 -10.16 7.27
CA SER A 24 -0.34 -9.31 8.44
C SER A 24 -1.08 -10.03 9.57
N LYS A 25 -0.61 -9.88 10.79
CA LYS A 25 -1.27 -10.38 12.00
C LYS A 25 -2.21 -9.37 12.62
N ASP A 26 -2.29 -8.17 12.06
CA ASP A 26 -3.21 -7.13 12.51
C ASP A 26 -4.65 -7.49 12.12
N ASP A 27 -5.61 -7.04 12.91
CA ASP A 27 -7.04 -7.20 12.60
C ASP A 27 -7.41 -6.49 11.29
N THR A 28 -6.76 -5.37 11.01
CA THR A 28 -6.86 -4.68 9.72
C THR A 28 -5.64 -5.05 8.88
N GLN A 29 -5.81 -5.98 7.96
CA GLN A 29 -4.71 -6.46 7.11
C GLN A 29 -4.57 -5.57 5.88
N VAL A 30 -3.41 -4.96 5.72
CA VAL A 30 -3.11 -4.07 4.59
C VAL A 30 -1.91 -4.62 3.83
N GLY A 31 -2.03 -4.66 2.51
CA GLY A 31 -0.94 -5.05 1.61
C GLY A 31 -0.64 -3.97 0.61
N ALA A 32 0.64 -3.83 0.26
CA ALA A 32 1.10 -2.87 -0.72
C ALA A 32 2.16 -3.50 -1.62
N ILE A 33 2.17 -3.13 -2.89
CA ILE A 33 3.19 -3.57 -3.84
C ILE A 33 3.73 -2.37 -4.63
N LEU A 34 5.02 -2.45 -4.95
CA LEU A 34 5.74 -1.45 -5.74
C LEU A 34 5.94 -2.01 -7.14
N ILE A 35 5.42 -1.29 -8.14
CA ILE A 35 5.46 -1.68 -9.53
C ILE A 35 6.30 -0.68 -10.32
N GLY A 36 7.28 -1.18 -11.03
CA GLY A 36 8.11 -0.36 -11.90
C GLY A 36 7.45 -0.04 -13.24
N PRO A 37 8.11 0.79 -14.08
CA PRO A 37 7.51 1.30 -15.32
C PRO A 37 7.22 0.23 -16.39
N ASP A 38 7.81 -0.95 -16.28
CA ASP A 38 7.59 -2.05 -17.23
C ASP A 38 6.64 -3.11 -16.64
N ASN A 39 5.80 -2.75 -15.69
CA ASN A 39 4.91 -3.66 -14.98
C ASN A 39 5.64 -4.74 -14.17
N GLU A 40 6.90 -4.51 -13.84
CA GLU A 40 7.64 -5.42 -12.99
C GLU A 40 7.31 -5.17 -11.51
N VAL A 41 7.04 -6.23 -10.78
CA VAL A 41 6.89 -6.17 -9.32
C VAL A 41 8.28 -6.03 -8.71
N ARG A 42 8.54 -4.92 -8.03
CA ARG A 42 9.83 -4.65 -7.38
C ARG A 42 9.88 -5.08 -5.94
N LEU A 43 8.77 -4.91 -5.20
CA LEU A 43 8.73 -5.13 -3.78
C LEU A 43 7.31 -5.28 -3.30
N THR A 44 7.13 -6.03 -2.20
CA THR A 44 5.85 -6.20 -1.53
C THR A 44 6.02 -5.89 -0.06
N ALA A 45 4.97 -5.42 0.59
CA ALA A 45 4.97 -5.18 2.03
C ALA A 45 3.56 -5.29 2.61
N TYR A 46 3.49 -5.53 3.90
CA TYR A 46 2.23 -5.56 4.66
C TYR A 46 2.46 -4.83 5.98
N ASN A 47 1.37 -4.49 6.67
CA ASN A 47 1.47 -3.76 7.93
C ASN A 47 1.88 -4.67 9.09
N GLY A 48 2.68 -4.12 9.99
CA GLY A 48 3.18 -4.85 11.15
C GLY A 48 4.39 -4.15 11.76
N PRO A 49 4.96 -4.71 12.84
CA PRO A 49 6.13 -4.10 13.48
C PRO A 49 7.33 -4.08 12.52
N PRO A 50 8.23 -3.12 12.70
CA PRO A 50 9.46 -3.06 11.91
C PRO A 50 10.29 -4.33 12.06
N LYS A 51 11.08 -4.64 11.04
CA LYS A 51 11.91 -5.84 11.02
C LYS A 51 12.86 -5.88 12.21
N GLY A 52 12.87 -7.01 12.93
CA GLY A 52 13.67 -7.19 14.12
C GLY A 52 13.00 -6.77 15.42
N VAL A 53 11.90 -6.02 15.34
CA VAL A 53 11.10 -5.67 16.51
C VAL A 53 10.21 -6.86 16.87
N LEU A 54 10.16 -7.19 18.16
CA LEU A 54 9.39 -8.35 18.62
C LEU A 54 7.89 -8.12 18.45
N ASP A 55 7.22 -9.11 17.88
CA ASP A 55 5.79 -9.05 17.55
C ASP A 55 4.97 -9.77 18.60
N TYR A 56 4.89 -9.19 19.82
CA TYR A 56 4.07 -9.73 20.88
C TYR A 56 2.59 -9.45 20.63
N PRO A 57 1.69 -10.38 21.02
CA PRO A 57 0.24 -10.19 20.83
C PRO A 57 -0.30 -8.88 21.42
N GLU A 58 0.18 -8.48 22.60
CA GLU A 58 -0.25 -7.24 23.26
C GLU A 58 0.13 -5.98 22.50
N ARG A 59 1.12 -6.05 21.62
CA ARG A 59 1.52 -4.92 20.75
C ARG A 59 0.64 -4.78 19.52
N ARG A 60 -0.21 -5.77 19.23
CA ARG A 60 -1.15 -5.74 18.13
C ARG A 60 -2.53 -5.23 18.53
N GLU A 61 -2.73 -5.00 19.84
CA GLU A 61 -3.97 -4.48 20.38
C GLU A 61 -3.92 -2.96 20.53
N ARG A 62 -5.09 -2.30 20.47
CA ARG A 62 -5.20 -0.86 20.71
C ARG A 62 -5.07 -0.60 22.22
N PRO A 63 -4.38 0.49 22.64
CA PRO A 63 -3.72 1.50 21.80
C PRO A 63 -2.26 1.18 21.42
N ALA A 64 -1.68 0.11 21.99
CA ALA A 64 -0.25 -0.20 21.80
C ALA A 64 0.13 -0.35 20.32
N LYS A 65 -0.75 -0.91 19.48
CA LYS A 65 -0.45 -1.12 18.06
C LYS A 65 -0.12 0.18 17.34
N TYR A 66 -0.64 1.32 17.75
CA TYR A 66 -0.34 2.60 17.13
C TYR A 66 1.11 3.05 17.36
N LEU A 67 1.78 2.47 18.35
CA LEU A 67 3.18 2.77 18.64
C LEU A 67 4.14 1.79 17.94
N PHE A 68 3.72 0.55 17.72
CA PHE A 68 4.61 -0.51 17.25
C PHE A 68 4.38 -0.91 15.79
N ALA A 69 3.15 -0.81 15.29
CA ALA A 69 2.84 -1.24 13.93
C ALA A 69 3.18 -0.15 12.92
N ALA A 70 3.98 -0.51 11.92
CA ALA A 70 4.19 0.35 10.76
C ALA A 70 3.14 0.00 9.69
N HIS A 71 2.66 1.01 8.97
CA HIS A 71 1.74 0.81 7.87
C HIS A 71 2.42 0.13 6.69
N ALA A 72 1.65 -0.56 5.85
CA ALA A 72 2.19 -1.29 4.71
C ALA A 72 2.98 -0.38 3.77
N GLU A 73 2.48 0.83 3.51
CA GLU A 73 3.13 1.81 2.64
C GLU A 73 4.48 2.26 3.22
N ALA A 74 4.52 2.54 4.52
CA ALA A 74 5.75 2.92 5.21
C ALA A 74 6.77 1.79 5.17
N ASN A 75 6.34 0.55 5.40
CA ASN A 75 7.19 -0.63 5.30
C ASN A 75 7.73 -0.82 3.89
N LEU A 76 6.88 -0.59 2.88
CA LEU A 76 7.26 -0.70 1.47
C LEU A 76 8.42 0.24 1.13
N ILE A 77 8.28 1.51 1.46
CA ILE A 77 9.29 2.53 1.14
C ILE A 77 10.56 2.34 1.97
N SER A 78 10.41 2.03 3.26
CA SER A 78 11.57 1.78 4.13
C SER A 78 12.37 0.57 3.66
N PHE A 79 11.70 -0.50 3.24
CA PHE A 79 12.36 -1.69 2.74
C PHE A 79 13.06 -1.42 1.40
N ALA A 80 12.43 -0.63 0.52
CA ALA A 80 13.06 -0.20 -0.72
C ALA A 80 14.35 0.57 -0.45
N ALA A 81 14.32 1.48 0.51
CA ALA A 81 15.52 2.24 0.93
C ALA A 81 16.60 1.31 1.47
N ARG A 82 16.21 0.32 2.28
CA ARG A 82 17.16 -0.60 2.92
C ARG A 82 17.92 -1.46 1.90
N VAL A 83 17.25 -1.96 0.87
CA VAL A 83 17.86 -2.88 -0.11
C VAL A 83 18.26 -2.20 -1.42
N GLY A 84 18.03 -0.88 -1.52
CA GLY A 84 18.47 -0.12 -2.70
C GLY A 84 17.57 -0.28 -3.92
N ILE A 85 16.26 -0.39 -3.72
CA ILE A 85 15.30 -0.47 -4.83
C ILE A 85 14.81 0.94 -5.16
N PRO A 86 14.98 1.42 -6.42
CA PRO A 86 14.47 2.72 -6.83
C PRO A 86 12.94 2.80 -6.75
N THR A 87 12.44 3.91 -6.20
CA THR A 87 11.00 4.14 -6.03
C THR A 87 10.46 5.24 -6.94
N LYS A 88 11.32 6.13 -7.42
CA LYS A 88 10.92 7.26 -8.27
C LYS A 88 10.22 6.77 -9.53
N GLY A 89 9.06 7.37 -9.81
CA GLY A 89 8.28 7.06 -11.02
C GLY A 89 7.50 5.75 -10.96
N CYS A 90 7.55 5.04 -9.86
CA CYS A 90 6.85 3.77 -9.68
C CYS A 90 5.36 3.98 -9.40
N THR A 91 4.61 2.89 -9.52
CA THR A 91 3.21 2.78 -9.11
C THR A 91 3.14 1.95 -7.83
N VAL A 92 2.28 2.36 -6.91
CA VAL A 92 1.97 1.58 -5.72
C VAL A 92 0.52 1.11 -5.79
N PHE A 93 0.30 -0.19 -5.63
CA PHE A 93 -1.02 -0.75 -5.38
C PHE A 93 -1.12 -1.05 -3.90
N VAL A 94 -2.18 -0.59 -3.27
CA VAL A 94 -2.41 -0.78 -1.83
C VAL A 94 -3.88 -1.10 -1.58
N THR A 95 -4.15 -2.02 -0.67
CA THR A 95 -5.52 -2.52 -0.42
C THR A 95 -6.43 -1.47 0.22
N HIS A 96 -5.85 -0.46 0.89
CA HIS A 96 -6.56 0.60 1.61
C HIS A 96 -6.03 1.96 1.18
N ALA A 97 -6.85 2.99 1.26
CA ALA A 97 -6.41 4.36 0.98
C ALA A 97 -5.31 4.78 1.97
N PRO A 98 -4.22 5.43 1.50
CA PRO A 98 -3.16 5.91 2.40
C PRO A 98 -3.65 7.01 3.33
N CYS A 99 -3.19 6.98 4.58
CA CYS A 99 -3.39 8.07 5.53
C CYS A 99 -2.45 9.24 5.21
N SER A 100 -2.61 10.36 5.92
CA SER A 100 -1.79 11.55 5.68
C SER A 100 -0.29 11.29 5.86
N SER A 101 0.08 10.52 6.86
CA SER A 101 1.48 10.17 7.12
C SER A 101 2.08 9.33 5.97
N CYS A 102 1.34 8.32 5.50
CA CYS A 102 1.78 7.50 4.37
C CYS A 102 1.82 8.29 3.06
N ALA A 103 0.87 9.23 2.87
CA ALA A 103 0.89 10.10 1.70
C ALA A 103 2.19 10.89 1.61
N LYS A 104 2.64 11.48 2.72
CA LYS A 104 3.90 12.21 2.76
C LYS A 104 5.08 11.32 2.36
N THR A 105 5.13 10.12 2.89
CA THR A 105 6.19 9.15 2.59
C THR A 105 6.19 8.77 1.11
N LEU A 106 5.03 8.48 0.54
CA LEU A 106 4.91 8.08 -0.87
C LEU A 106 5.30 9.22 -1.81
N ILE A 107 4.86 10.44 -1.50
CA ILE A 107 5.23 11.64 -2.28
C ILE A 107 6.74 11.85 -2.28
N GLN A 108 7.36 11.82 -1.10
CA GLN A 108 8.81 12.02 -0.97
C GLN A 108 9.61 10.92 -1.64
N ALA A 109 9.07 9.72 -1.75
CA ALA A 109 9.69 8.61 -2.46
C ALA A 109 9.60 8.74 -3.99
N GLY A 110 8.86 9.73 -4.50
CA GLY A 110 8.70 9.95 -5.92
C GLY A 110 7.70 9.01 -6.60
N ILE A 111 6.77 8.45 -5.85
CA ILE A 111 5.72 7.59 -6.43
C ILE A 111 4.87 8.44 -7.37
N LYS A 112 4.63 7.92 -8.57
CA LYS A 112 3.89 8.62 -9.63
C LYS A 112 2.38 8.35 -9.57
N THR A 113 2.01 7.11 -9.27
CA THR A 113 0.62 6.65 -9.33
C THR A 113 0.33 5.75 -8.13
N ILE A 114 -0.85 5.93 -7.55
CA ILE A 114 -1.33 5.09 -6.44
C ILE A 114 -2.70 4.56 -6.82
N VAL A 115 -2.86 3.24 -6.77
CA VAL A 115 -4.13 2.56 -6.99
C VAL A 115 -4.56 1.93 -5.68
N THR A 116 -5.74 2.30 -5.19
CA THR A 116 -6.25 1.82 -3.90
C THR A 116 -7.34 0.78 -4.09
N GLY A 117 -7.37 -0.20 -3.20
CA GLY A 117 -8.45 -1.15 -3.09
C GLY A 117 -9.62 -0.57 -2.28
N ASP A 118 -10.55 -1.44 -1.92
CA ASP A 118 -11.78 -1.08 -1.22
C ASP A 118 -11.72 -1.38 0.31
N GLY A 119 -10.53 -1.63 0.83
CA GLY A 119 -10.34 -1.84 2.25
C GLY A 119 -10.76 -0.64 3.08
N THR A 120 -11.31 -0.91 4.27
CA THR A 120 -11.79 0.13 5.18
C THR A 120 -11.03 0.11 6.50
N THR A 121 -10.98 1.26 7.16
CA THR A 121 -10.28 1.45 8.42
C THR A 121 -11.08 2.39 9.31
N SER A 122 -10.80 2.34 10.61
CA SER A 122 -11.44 3.23 11.61
C SER A 122 -10.72 4.57 11.77
N MET A 123 -9.72 4.86 10.94
CA MET A 123 -9.01 6.15 11.02
C MET A 123 -9.93 7.33 10.69
N PRO A 124 -9.69 8.52 11.29
CA PRO A 124 -10.52 9.69 11.02
C PRO A 124 -10.54 10.07 9.53
N PRO A 125 -11.71 10.47 8.99
CA PRO A 125 -11.81 10.86 7.57
C PRO A 125 -10.88 12.00 7.14
N GLU A 126 -10.53 12.92 8.04
CA GLU A 126 -9.61 14.01 7.72
C GLU A 126 -8.21 13.52 7.31
N GLU A 127 -7.79 12.35 7.77
CA GLU A 127 -6.53 11.73 7.36
C GLU A 127 -6.51 11.50 5.84
N PHE A 128 -7.60 10.99 5.32
CA PHE A 128 -7.71 10.67 3.89
C PHE A 128 -7.94 11.89 3.04
N ARG A 129 -8.70 12.89 3.54
CA ARG A 129 -8.86 14.16 2.84
C ARG A 129 -7.55 14.91 2.70
N ALA A 130 -6.75 14.95 3.77
CA ALA A 130 -5.42 15.57 3.72
C ALA A 130 -4.50 14.84 2.74
N ALA A 131 -4.54 13.50 2.74
CA ALA A 131 -3.76 12.71 1.80
C ALA A 131 -4.11 13.05 0.34
N GLU A 132 -5.40 13.10 0.02
CA GLU A 132 -5.87 13.43 -1.33
C GLU A 132 -5.42 14.82 -1.77
N VAL A 133 -5.50 15.80 -0.88
CA VAL A 133 -5.04 17.18 -1.16
C VAL A 133 -3.55 17.16 -1.49
N MET A 134 -2.74 16.49 -0.66
CA MET A 134 -1.30 16.42 -0.87
C MET A 134 -0.93 15.71 -2.18
N PHE A 135 -1.59 14.60 -2.50
CA PHE A 135 -1.35 13.89 -3.75
C PHE A 135 -1.66 14.77 -4.96
N ARG A 136 -2.81 15.46 -4.94
CA ARG A 136 -3.21 16.34 -6.02
C ARG A 136 -2.21 17.49 -6.20
N GLU A 137 -1.82 18.14 -5.11
CA GLU A 137 -0.87 19.25 -5.16
C GLU A 137 0.52 18.81 -5.64
N ALA A 138 0.93 17.61 -5.27
CA ALA A 138 2.22 17.04 -5.67
C ALA A 138 2.22 16.44 -7.09
N GLY A 139 1.06 16.39 -7.74
CA GLY A 139 0.95 15.80 -9.08
C GLY A 139 0.97 14.27 -9.09
N VAL A 140 0.67 13.62 -7.97
CA VAL A 140 0.56 12.16 -7.89
C VAL A 140 -0.84 11.74 -8.34
N HIS A 141 -0.90 10.85 -9.31
CA HIS A 141 -2.17 10.33 -9.80
C HIS A 141 -2.71 9.27 -8.83
N THR A 142 -3.96 9.42 -8.42
CA THR A 142 -4.63 8.44 -7.54
C THR A 142 -5.89 7.92 -8.18
N SER A 143 -6.17 6.63 -8.01
CA SER A 143 -7.40 6.01 -8.50
C SER A 143 -7.79 4.84 -7.60
N GLY A 144 -9.08 4.51 -7.61
CA GLY A 144 -9.58 3.26 -7.03
C GLY A 144 -9.66 2.18 -8.10
N MET A 145 -10.21 1.03 -7.73
CA MET A 145 -10.45 -0.05 -8.68
C MET A 145 -11.59 0.32 -9.63
N PRO A 146 -11.40 0.16 -10.95
CA PRO A 146 -12.49 0.37 -11.91
C PRO A 146 -13.68 -0.56 -11.61
N PRO A 147 -14.93 -0.15 -11.89
CA PRO A 147 -16.11 -0.96 -11.62
C PRO A 147 -16.07 -2.39 -12.17
N GLY A 148 -15.50 -2.58 -13.35
CA GLY A 148 -15.36 -3.90 -13.99
C GLY A 148 -14.29 -4.79 -13.34
N ASP A 149 -13.40 -4.23 -12.51
CA ASP A 149 -12.30 -4.92 -11.87
C ASP A 149 -12.51 -5.11 -10.35
N LYS A 150 -13.65 -4.68 -9.82
CA LYS A 150 -13.99 -4.91 -8.41
C LYS A 150 -14.42 -6.36 -8.21
N LYS A 151 -14.19 -6.86 -7.01
CA LYS A 151 -14.67 -8.18 -6.60
C LYS A 151 -16.18 -8.22 -6.50
#